data_2469e653aea6429da7ab1b0c251e7c83
#
_entry.id   2469e653aea6429da7ab1b0c251e7c83
#
_cell.length_a   1.000
_cell.length_b   1.000
_cell.length_c   1.000
_cell.angle_alpha   90.00
_cell.angle_beta   90.00
_cell.angle_gamma   90.00
#
_symmetry.space_group_name_H-M   'P 1'
#
loop_
_entity.id
_entity.type
_entity.pdbx_description
1 polymer ?
#
loop_
_entity_poly.entity_id
_entity_poly.type
_entity_poly.pdbx_seq_one_letter_code
_entity_poly.pdbx_strand_id
1 'polypeptide(L)'
;MVNSPITVLIMAAGTGGHIFPALSVARELQMLGAKVEWLGTPSGLEHELLANTEIPLHTVPVQGLRGKGFMRLLFAPFMLVRAFWESLKVLQRVRPDSVLGMGGFVAGPAGLAAKTMGLPLLIHEQNAVVGLTNKLLFPFSIRAMEAFPSTFPAASKVSYTGNPVRREIRELRDAAPLAFATDHSLKLLVLGGSLGAEALNSILPELIASAPSGSIQTLHQTGRRQFARTLQRYEELGHDTEEAHRVVAFIDRMDEAYQWADIVLCRSGASTVCELAVAAKPAIFVPYPFHKDRQQLRNANWLRAAGAAEVIEQHELDVDRLIKVLAALMSDLDRLKEMGLSAGKVAICDAHTRIAGLCLEAAHG
;
A
#
# COMPACT_ATOMS: atom_id res chain seq x y z
N MET A 1 -20.79 35.81 -7.73
CA MET A 1 -19.45 35.42 -8.23
C MET A 1 -19.37 33.90 -8.08
N VAL A 2 -19.28 33.14 -9.16
CA VAL A 2 -19.04 31.70 -9.09
C VAL A 2 -17.60 31.57 -8.61
N ASN A 3 -17.39 31.13 -7.36
CA ASN A 3 -16.05 30.82 -6.87
C ASN A 3 -15.44 29.77 -7.79
N SER A 4 -14.28 30.03 -8.35
CA SER A 4 -13.53 29.02 -9.11
C SER A 4 -13.31 27.79 -8.22
N PRO A 5 -13.41 26.58 -8.76
CA PRO A 5 -13.19 25.36 -7.96
C PRO A 5 -11.77 25.35 -7.39
N ILE A 6 -11.63 24.94 -6.13
CA ILE A 6 -10.32 24.74 -5.48
C ILE A 6 -9.49 23.75 -6.31
N THR A 7 -8.24 24.10 -6.57
CA THR A 7 -7.30 23.25 -7.31
C THR A 7 -6.30 22.61 -6.34
N VAL A 8 -6.26 21.30 -6.28
CA VAL A 8 -5.30 20.53 -5.47
C VAL A 8 -4.31 19.81 -6.37
N LEU A 9 -3.02 20.04 -6.17
CA LEU A 9 -1.96 19.30 -6.86
C LEU A 9 -1.49 18.14 -6.00
N ILE A 10 -1.69 16.92 -6.48
CA ILE A 10 -1.21 15.69 -5.82
C ILE A 10 0.15 15.30 -6.41
N MET A 11 1.14 15.13 -5.54
CA MET A 11 2.48 14.68 -5.89
C MET A 11 2.65 13.21 -5.48
N ALA A 12 2.56 12.28 -6.43
CA ALA A 12 2.75 10.86 -6.16
C ALA A 12 3.37 10.15 -7.37
N ALA A 13 4.38 9.35 -7.15
CA ALA A 13 5.06 8.58 -8.18
C ALA A 13 5.71 7.31 -7.63
N GLY A 14 6.04 6.39 -8.52
CA GLY A 14 6.86 5.22 -8.25
C GLY A 14 6.05 3.93 -8.10
N THR A 15 5.77 3.47 -6.89
CA THR A 15 5.09 2.19 -6.66
C THR A 15 3.59 2.37 -6.40
N GLY A 16 2.81 1.29 -6.59
CA GLY A 16 1.39 1.27 -6.27
C GLY A 16 1.07 1.69 -4.83
N GLY A 17 2.02 1.48 -3.89
CA GLY A 17 1.88 1.89 -2.48
C GLY A 17 1.70 3.39 -2.26
N HIS A 18 2.17 4.23 -3.19
CA HIS A 18 1.95 5.68 -3.16
C HIS A 18 0.78 6.10 -4.08
N ILE A 19 0.66 5.46 -5.23
CA ILE A 19 -0.27 5.90 -6.29
C ILE A 19 -1.71 5.49 -5.97
N PHE A 20 -1.99 4.27 -5.50
CA PHE A 20 -3.36 3.86 -5.17
C PHE A 20 -3.98 4.68 -4.02
N PRO A 21 -3.29 4.94 -2.89
CA PRO A 21 -3.80 5.85 -1.87
C PRO A 21 -4.05 7.27 -2.41
N ALA A 22 -3.11 7.80 -3.22
CA ALA A 22 -3.24 9.11 -3.82
C ALA A 22 -4.44 9.21 -4.78
N LEU A 23 -4.69 8.16 -5.57
CA LEU A 23 -5.84 8.08 -6.47
C LEU A 23 -7.18 8.02 -5.71
N SER A 24 -7.20 7.35 -4.56
CA SER A 24 -8.39 7.33 -3.68
C SER A 24 -8.72 8.73 -3.15
N VAL A 25 -7.70 9.50 -2.75
CA VAL A 25 -7.86 10.90 -2.33
C VAL A 25 -8.27 11.80 -3.52
N ALA A 26 -7.67 11.60 -4.69
CA ALA A 26 -7.98 12.35 -5.90
C ALA A 26 -9.47 12.25 -6.29
N ARG A 27 -10.00 11.02 -6.28
CA ARG A 27 -11.42 10.75 -6.55
C ARG A 27 -12.33 11.41 -5.52
N GLU A 28 -11.97 11.37 -4.24
CA GLU A 28 -12.72 12.05 -3.19
C GLU A 28 -12.74 13.56 -3.37
N LEU A 29 -11.58 14.17 -3.67
CA LEU A 29 -11.50 15.61 -3.97
C LEU A 29 -12.38 16.00 -5.16
N GLN A 30 -12.40 15.21 -6.24
CA GLN A 30 -13.27 15.42 -7.39
C GLN A 30 -14.75 15.34 -7.03
N MET A 31 -15.15 14.35 -6.19
CA MET A 31 -16.52 14.23 -5.69
C MET A 31 -16.94 15.44 -4.83
N LEU A 32 -16.00 16.06 -4.12
CA LEU A 32 -16.20 17.26 -3.34
C LEU A 32 -16.15 18.56 -4.20
N GLY A 33 -16.03 18.43 -5.53
CA GLY A 33 -16.05 19.56 -6.47
C GLY A 33 -14.70 20.25 -6.66
N ALA A 34 -13.61 19.70 -6.15
CA ALA A 34 -12.28 20.23 -6.38
C ALA A 34 -11.71 19.80 -7.75
N LYS A 35 -10.92 20.69 -8.35
CA LYS A 35 -10.08 20.35 -9.49
C LYS A 35 -8.81 19.65 -8.99
N VAL A 36 -8.52 18.48 -9.53
CA VAL A 36 -7.32 17.71 -9.17
C VAL A 36 -6.34 17.72 -10.34
N GLU A 37 -5.10 18.06 -10.04
CA GLU A 37 -3.96 17.94 -10.95
C GLU A 37 -2.94 16.98 -10.34
N TRP A 38 -2.18 16.27 -11.18
CA TRP A 38 -1.22 15.28 -10.71
C TRP A 38 0.20 15.60 -11.17
N LEU A 39 1.16 15.46 -10.26
CA LEU A 39 2.58 15.56 -10.57
C LEU A 39 3.26 14.21 -10.34
N GLY A 40 3.77 13.64 -11.42
CA GLY A 40 4.44 12.34 -11.46
C GLY A 40 5.79 12.38 -12.17
N THR A 41 6.24 11.22 -12.60
CA THR A 41 7.49 11.03 -13.35
C THR A 41 7.21 10.66 -14.81
N PRO A 42 8.15 10.83 -15.75
CA PRO A 42 7.90 10.57 -17.19
C PRO A 42 7.56 9.12 -17.55
N SER A 43 7.85 8.16 -16.67
CA SER A 43 7.70 6.72 -16.96
C SER A 43 7.26 5.89 -15.75
N GLY A 44 6.44 6.46 -14.87
CA GLY A 44 5.92 5.77 -13.68
C GLY A 44 4.60 5.04 -13.94
N LEU A 45 4.20 4.22 -12.97
CA LEU A 45 2.91 3.51 -12.96
C LEU A 45 1.70 4.47 -13.00
N GLU A 46 1.89 5.71 -12.58
CA GLU A 46 0.88 6.77 -12.64
C GLU A 46 0.35 7.00 -14.05
N HIS A 47 1.15 6.80 -15.11
CA HIS A 47 0.68 6.94 -16.50
C HIS A 47 -0.41 5.93 -16.84
N GLU A 48 -0.22 4.68 -16.45
CA GLU A 48 -1.19 3.61 -16.69
C GLU A 48 -2.47 3.82 -15.87
N LEU A 49 -2.32 4.16 -14.59
CA LEU A 49 -3.45 4.29 -13.66
C LEU A 49 -4.28 5.55 -13.88
N LEU A 50 -3.67 6.62 -14.40
CA LEU A 50 -4.37 7.88 -14.73
C LEU A 50 -4.92 7.93 -16.16
N ALA A 51 -4.51 7.01 -17.05
CA ALA A 51 -4.89 7.01 -18.47
C ALA A 51 -6.42 7.01 -18.70
N ASN A 52 -7.17 6.40 -17.77
CA ASN A 52 -8.63 6.32 -17.82
C ASN A 52 -9.31 7.29 -16.84
N THR A 53 -8.62 8.34 -16.42
CA THR A 53 -9.14 9.39 -15.53
C THR A 53 -9.07 10.75 -16.24
N GLU A 54 -9.87 11.71 -15.77
CA GLU A 54 -9.82 13.09 -16.26
C GLU A 54 -8.75 13.93 -15.52
N ILE A 55 -7.83 13.30 -14.77
CA ILE A 55 -6.82 14.00 -13.98
C ILE A 55 -5.60 14.32 -14.86
N PRO A 56 -5.29 15.61 -15.11
CA PRO A 56 -4.12 15.99 -15.88
C PRO A 56 -2.83 15.57 -15.19
N LEU A 57 -1.96 14.87 -15.93
CA LEU A 57 -0.65 14.43 -15.45
C LEU A 57 0.45 15.37 -15.93
N HIS A 58 1.12 16.03 -15.00
CA HIS A 58 2.37 16.75 -15.24
C HIS A 58 3.55 15.87 -14.83
N THR A 59 4.65 15.97 -15.54
CA THR A 59 5.82 15.13 -15.26
C THR A 59 7.07 15.93 -14.99
N VAL A 60 7.86 15.47 -14.01
CA VAL A 60 9.17 16.00 -13.68
C VAL A 60 10.21 14.90 -13.78
N PRO A 61 11.34 15.13 -14.47
CA PRO A 61 12.37 14.12 -14.71
C PRO A 61 13.18 13.89 -13.44
N VAL A 62 12.63 13.10 -12.52
CA VAL A 62 13.30 12.65 -11.30
C VAL A 62 13.24 11.13 -11.21
N GLN A 63 14.33 10.52 -10.76
CA GLN A 63 14.42 9.07 -10.58
C GLN A 63 14.97 8.75 -9.18
N GLY A 64 14.58 7.57 -8.66
CA GLY A 64 15.11 7.08 -7.40
C GLY A 64 16.64 6.90 -7.41
N LEU A 65 17.28 7.36 -6.35
CA LEU A 65 18.72 7.28 -6.16
C LEU A 65 19.17 5.96 -5.51
N ARG A 66 18.27 5.21 -4.86
CA ARG A 66 18.61 3.97 -4.16
C ARG A 66 19.06 2.86 -5.12
N GLY A 67 20.23 2.24 -4.82
CA GLY A 67 20.69 1.03 -5.51
C GLY A 67 21.34 1.25 -6.88
N LYS A 68 21.63 2.48 -7.29
CA LYS A 68 22.23 2.80 -8.59
C LYS A 68 23.59 3.48 -8.40
N GLY A 69 24.64 2.87 -8.98
CA GLY A 69 26.05 3.11 -8.79
C GLY A 69 26.56 4.55 -8.59
N PHE A 70 27.82 4.68 -8.18
CA PHE A 70 28.51 5.90 -7.78
C PHE A 70 28.32 7.11 -8.73
N MET A 71 28.33 6.89 -10.04
CA MET A 71 28.13 7.96 -11.04
C MET A 71 26.77 8.67 -10.87
N ARG A 72 25.68 7.93 -10.57
CA ARG A 72 24.37 8.56 -10.35
C ARG A 72 24.29 9.38 -9.06
N LEU A 73 25.03 8.96 -8.03
CA LEU A 73 25.12 9.73 -6.79
C LEU A 73 25.82 11.07 -7.02
N LEU A 74 26.85 11.10 -7.87
CA LEU A 74 27.56 12.32 -8.24
C LEU A 74 26.66 13.33 -9.00
N PHE A 75 25.78 12.84 -9.89
CA PHE A 75 24.85 13.69 -10.64
C PHE A 75 23.53 13.97 -9.91
N ALA A 76 23.30 13.37 -8.72
CA ALA A 76 22.06 13.54 -7.95
C ALA A 76 21.76 15.01 -7.62
N PRO A 77 22.71 15.85 -7.17
CA PRO A 77 22.41 17.26 -6.89
C PRO A 77 21.90 18.01 -8.12
N PHE A 78 22.54 17.79 -9.28
CA PHE A 78 22.11 18.43 -10.53
C PHE A 78 20.71 17.99 -10.96
N MET A 79 20.41 16.68 -10.83
CA MET A 79 19.07 16.15 -11.10
C MET A 79 18.02 16.76 -10.16
N LEU A 80 18.32 16.90 -8.87
CA LEU A 80 17.40 17.49 -7.91
C LEU A 80 17.15 18.97 -8.17
N VAL A 81 18.19 19.74 -8.52
CA VAL A 81 18.06 21.15 -8.92
C VAL A 81 17.18 21.28 -10.17
N ARG A 82 17.43 20.45 -11.19
CA ARG A 82 16.60 20.43 -12.40
C ARG A 82 15.14 20.08 -12.06
N ALA A 83 14.94 19.05 -11.26
CA ALA A 83 13.59 18.63 -10.83
C ALA A 83 12.87 19.74 -10.05
N PHE A 84 13.58 20.48 -9.21
CA PHE A 84 13.05 21.63 -8.50
C PHE A 84 12.57 22.73 -9.47
N TRP A 85 13.39 23.13 -10.44
CA TRP A 85 13.03 24.13 -11.43
C TRP A 85 11.86 23.70 -12.34
N GLU A 86 11.85 22.43 -12.78
CA GLU A 86 10.70 21.91 -13.54
C GLU A 86 9.43 21.88 -12.69
N SER A 87 9.54 21.54 -11.39
CA SER A 87 8.40 21.59 -10.46
C SER A 87 7.88 23.01 -10.30
N LEU A 88 8.77 24.01 -10.18
CA LEU A 88 8.36 25.44 -10.12
C LEU A 88 7.54 25.84 -11.36
N LYS A 89 7.99 25.45 -12.57
CA LYS A 89 7.26 25.75 -13.80
C LYS A 89 5.86 25.13 -13.80
N VAL A 90 5.74 23.88 -13.32
CA VAL A 90 4.42 23.23 -13.20
C VAL A 90 3.54 23.97 -12.21
N LEU A 91 4.05 24.27 -11.02
CA LEU A 91 3.29 25.00 -9.98
C LEU A 91 2.85 26.40 -10.45
N GLN A 92 3.71 27.14 -11.18
CA GLN A 92 3.36 28.44 -11.76
C GLN A 92 2.27 28.36 -12.82
N ARG A 93 2.22 27.25 -13.61
CA ARG A 93 1.22 26.99 -14.62
C ARG A 93 -0.11 26.55 -14.02
N VAL A 94 -0.06 25.60 -13.09
CA VAL A 94 -1.25 25.00 -12.43
C VAL A 94 -1.87 25.96 -11.44
N ARG A 95 -1.06 26.70 -10.69
CA ARG A 95 -1.46 27.59 -9.60
C ARG A 95 -2.41 26.92 -8.60
N PRO A 96 -1.98 25.80 -7.98
CA PRO A 96 -2.83 25.08 -7.04
C PRO A 96 -3.05 25.89 -5.77
N ASP A 97 -4.21 25.73 -5.15
CA ASP A 97 -4.56 26.33 -3.86
C ASP A 97 -3.94 25.55 -2.69
N SER A 98 -3.73 24.24 -2.87
CA SER A 98 -2.97 23.38 -1.93
C SER A 98 -2.21 22.28 -2.65
N VAL A 99 -1.17 21.75 -2.00
CA VAL A 99 -0.28 20.73 -2.56
C VAL A 99 -0.18 19.55 -1.60
N LEU A 100 -0.49 18.35 -2.08
CA LEU A 100 -0.44 17.12 -1.30
C LEU A 100 0.71 16.20 -1.75
N GLY A 101 1.68 15.98 -0.89
CA GLY A 101 2.75 14.99 -1.09
C GLY A 101 2.35 13.63 -0.57
N MET A 102 2.13 12.66 -1.48
CA MET A 102 1.80 11.27 -1.14
C MET A 102 3.01 10.33 -1.24
N GLY A 103 4.23 10.92 -1.31
CA GLY A 103 5.46 10.15 -1.37
C GLY A 103 6.04 9.97 -2.79
N GLY A 104 7.09 9.16 -2.88
CA GLY A 104 7.89 9.02 -4.10
C GLY A 104 8.94 10.13 -4.24
N PHE A 105 9.79 9.95 -5.27
CA PHE A 105 10.94 10.84 -5.48
C PHE A 105 10.55 12.24 -5.96
N VAL A 106 9.39 12.34 -6.62
CA VAL A 106 8.87 13.61 -7.16
C VAL A 106 8.46 14.57 -6.05
N ALA A 107 7.93 14.06 -4.93
CA ALA A 107 7.42 14.89 -3.83
C ALA A 107 8.51 15.74 -3.16
N GLY A 108 9.78 15.30 -3.14
CA GLY A 108 10.88 16.05 -2.52
C GLY A 108 11.13 17.42 -3.17
N PRO A 109 11.63 17.47 -4.41
CA PRO A 109 11.90 18.72 -5.09
C PRO A 109 10.63 19.56 -5.32
N ALA A 110 9.49 18.92 -5.59
CA ALA A 110 8.24 19.63 -5.81
C ALA A 110 7.65 20.23 -4.52
N GLY A 111 7.77 19.54 -3.39
CA GLY A 111 7.37 20.06 -2.08
C GLY A 111 8.22 21.28 -1.65
N LEU A 112 9.53 21.24 -1.93
CA LEU A 112 10.38 22.42 -1.72
C LEU A 112 10.01 23.57 -2.63
N ALA A 113 9.69 23.30 -3.91
CA ALA A 113 9.21 24.31 -4.84
C ALA A 113 7.87 24.92 -4.38
N ALA A 114 6.93 24.11 -3.90
CA ALA A 114 5.67 24.58 -3.32
C ALA A 114 5.93 25.50 -2.12
N LYS A 115 6.85 25.14 -1.23
CA LYS A 115 7.24 25.96 -0.07
C LYS A 115 7.82 27.32 -0.50
N THR A 116 8.69 27.35 -1.53
CA THR A 116 9.27 28.62 -2.01
C THR A 116 8.24 29.55 -2.64
N MET A 117 7.14 28.99 -3.14
CA MET A 117 6.00 29.76 -3.67
C MET A 117 4.97 30.14 -2.60
N GLY A 118 5.18 29.76 -1.34
CA GLY A 118 4.24 30.03 -0.24
C GLY A 118 2.96 29.19 -0.30
N LEU A 119 2.94 28.13 -1.12
CA LEU A 119 1.77 27.25 -1.24
C LEU A 119 1.62 26.35 0.00
N PRO A 120 0.38 26.11 0.47
CA PRO A 120 0.09 25.19 1.54
C PRO A 120 0.54 23.76 1.16
N LEU A 121 1.57 23.24 1.86
CA LEU A 121 2.12 21.91 1.64
C LEU A 121 1.60 20.96 2.72
N LEU A 122 0.90 19.90 2.29
CA LEU A 122 0.51 18.77 3.10
C LEU A 122 1.34 17.53 2.68
N ILE A 123 1.66 16.67 3.63
CA ILE A 123 2.35 15.42 3.37
C ILE A 123 1.62 14.26 4.03
N HIS A 124 1.65 13.08 3.38
CA HIS A 124 1.12 11.84 3.95
C HIS A 124 2.20 10.75 3.93
N GLU A 125 2.36 10.04 5.05
CA GLU A 125 3.23 8.87 5.16
C GLU A 125 2.41 7.60 5.26
N GLN A 126 2.62 6.69 4.30
CA GLN A 126 1.89 5.44 4.22
C GLN A 126 2.46 4.35 5.14
N ASN A 127 3.75 4.41 5.46
CA ASN A 127 4.43 3.39 6.27
C ASN A 127 4.51 3.80 7.74
N ALA A 128 4.70 2.83 8.62
CA ALA A 128 4.96 3.04 10.04
C ALA A 128 6.38 3.62 10.34
N VAL A 129 7.10 4.03 9.30
CA VAL A 129 8.42 4.68 9.38
C VAL A 129 8.46 5.81 8.37
N VAL A 130 8.81 7.00 8.83
CA VAL A 130 8.90 8.17 7.95
C VAL A 130 9.98 7.98 6.89
N GLY A 131 9.58 8.02 5.62
CA GLY A 131 10.49 8.02 4.48
C GLY A 131 11.34 9.29 4.41
N LEU A 132 12.51 9.20 3.78
CA LEU A 132 13.47 10.31 3.69
C LEU A 132 12.83 11.59 3.12
N THR A 133 12.03 11.47 2.07
CA THR A 133 11.33 12.61 1.44
C THR A 133 10.43 13.32 2.45
N ASN A 134 9.56 12.57 3.14
CA ASN A 134 8.65 13.12 4.12
C ASN A 134 9.40 13.68 5.35
N LYS A 135 10.51 13.03 5.76
CA LYS A 135 11.36 13.55 6.83
C LYS A 135 11.95 14.93 6.49
N LEU A 136 12.37 15.14 5.24
CA LEU A 136 12.90 16.42 4.77
C LEU A 136 11.81 17.48 4.59
N LEU A 137 10.62 17.09 4.16
CA LEU A 137 9.49 18.01 3.95
C LEU A 137 8.72 18.35 5.24
N PHE A 138 8.82 17.53 6.27
CA PHE A 138 8.09 17.69 7.52
C PHE A 138 8.23 19.10 8.13
N PRO A 139 9.44 19.73 8.22
CA PRO A 139 9.57 21.08 8.77
C PRO A 139 8.78 22.14 7.98
N PHE A 140 8.57 21.93 6.69
CA PHE A 140 7.97 22.88 5.76
C PHE A 140 6.48 22.65 5.53
N SER A 141 5.96 21.48 5.90
CA SER A 141 4.54 21.15 5.76
C SER A 141 3.70 21.85 6.82
N ILE A 142 2.49 22.24 6.44
CA ILE A 142 1.48 22.78 7.37
C ILE A 142 0.70 21.66 8.05
N ARG A 143 0.56 20.52 7.38
CA ARG A 143 -0.03 19.27 7.91
C ARG A 143 0.84 18.09 7.52
N ALA A 144 1.00 17.15 8.47
CA ALA A 144 1.63 15.86 8.25
C ALA A 144 0.64 14.78 8.68
N MET A 145 0.23 13.96 7.73
CA MET A 145 -0.74 12.90 7.94
C MET A 145 -0.05 11.55 7.98
N GLU A 146 -0.48 10.67 8.87
CA GLU A 146 0.13 9.37 9.05
C GLU A 146 -0.88 8.23 8.94
N ALA A 147 -0.46 7.16 8.27
CA ALA A 147 -1.26 5.94 8.12
C ALA A 147 -1.21 5.05 9.35
N PHE A 148 -0.14 5.10 10.10
CA PHE A 148 0.08 4.36 11.35
C PHE A 148 0.38 5.35 12.47
N PRO A 149 -0.14 5.12 13.69
CA PRO A 149 0.06 6.05 14.79
C PRO A 149 1.53 6.19 15.17
N SER A 150 1.91 7.41 15.55
CA SER A 150 3.28 7.74 16.01
C SER A 150 4.38 7.53 14.96
N THR A 151 4.04 7.65 13.67
CA THR A 151 5.01 7.62 12.57
C THR A 151 5.85 8.90 12.55
N PHE A 152 5.21 10.09 12.67
CA PHE A 152 5.91 11.36 12.82
C PHE A 152 6.18 11.69 14.28
N PRO A 153 7.18 12.55 14.58
CA PRO A 153 7.31 13.15 15.90
C PRO A 153 6.02 13.89 16.30
N ALA A 154 5.64 13.80 17.59
CA ALA A 154 4.46 14.46 18.10
C ALA A 154 4.50 15.98 17.86
N ALA A 155 3.53 16.51 17.16
CA ALA A 155 3.37 17.94 16.89
C ALA A 155 1.90 18.24 16.55
N SER A 156 1.45 19.47 16.78
CA SER A 156 0.05 19.91 16.53
C SER A 156 -0.38 19.79 15.05
N LYS A 157 0.58 19.76 14.13
CA LYS A 157 0.33 19.58 12.69
C LYS A 157 0.24 18.12 12.25
N VAL A 158 0.49 17.15 13.15
CA VAL A 158 0.41 15.72 12.85
C VAL A 158 -1.01 15.23 13.08
N SER A 159 -1.54 14.49 12.12
CA SER A 159 -2.88 13.89 12.18
C SER A 159 -2.83 12.43 11.79
N TYR A 160 -3.37 11.54 12.63
CA TYR A 160 -3.58 10.15 12.31
C TYR A 160 -4.82 10.01 11.43
N THR A 161 -4.61 9.84 10.13
CA THR A 161 -5.69 9.75 9.13
C THR A 161 -5.96 8.34 8.65
N GLY A 162 -5.05 7.42 8.91
CA GLY A 162 -5.05 6.12 8.24
C GLY A 162 -4.50 6.19 6.82
N ASN A 163 -4.46 5.06 6.13
CA ASN A 163 -4.05 4.97 4.73
C ASN A 163 -5.29 4.84 3.83
N PRO A 164 -5.43 5.68 2.79
CA PRO A 164 -6.53 5.54 1.84
C PRO A 164 -6.54 4.17 1.17
N VAL A 165 -7.67 3.48 1.27
CA VAL A 165 -7.90 2.16 0.69
C VAL A 165 -8.87 2.28 -0.48
N ARG A 166 -8.69 1.44 -1.49
CA ARG A 166 -9.55 1.40 -2.69
C ARG A 166 -11.01 1.17 -2.30
N ARG A 167 -11.91 1.78 -3.09
CA ARG A 167 -13.35 1.74 -2.84
C ARG A 167 -13.89 0.31 -2.76
N GLU A 168 -13.48 -0.54 -3.69
CA GLU A 168 -13.94 -1.91 -3.82
C GLU A 168 -13.63 -2.74 -2.55
N ILE A 169 -12.50 -2.47 -1.89
CA ILE A 169 -12.12 -3.14 -0.62
C ILE A 169 -12.88 -2.55 0.56
N ARG A 170 -13.17 -1.25 0.55
CA ARG A 170 -13.97 -0.62 1.62
C ARG A 170 -15.41 -1.16 1.64
N GLU A 171 -15.97 -1.41 0.46
CA GLU A 171 -17.31 -1.98 0.31
C GLU A 171 -17.44 -3.40 0.86
N LEU A 172 -16.34 -4.15 1.00
CA LEU A 172 -16.33 -5.47 1.66
C LEU A 172 -16.72 -5.41 3.14
N ARG A 173 -16.53 -4.28 3.80
CA ARG A 173 -16.87 -4.12 5.21
C ARG A 173 -18.36 -4.19 5.46
N ASP A 174 -19.18 -3.78 4.49
CA ASP A 174 -20.64 -3.79 4.54
C ASP A 174 -21.19 -5.15 4.09
N ALA A 175 -20.33 -6.02 3.54
CA ALA A 175 -20.70 -7.40 3.21
C ALA A 175 -20.85 -8.24 4.49
N ALA A 176 -21.64 -9.31 4.40
CA ALA A 176 -21.92 -10.19 5.54
C ALA A 176 -20.62 -10.69 6.21
N PRO A 177 -20.61 -10.82 7.56
CA PRO A 177 -19.46 -11.37 8.28
C PRO A 177 -19.02 -12.69 7.68
N LEU A 178 -17.70 -12.94 7.70
CA LEU A 178 -17.10 -14.19 7.24
C LEU A 178 -17.82 -15.39 7.87
N ALA A 179 -18.56 -16.12 7.07
CA ALA A 179 -19.07 -17.42 7.47
C ALA A 179 -17.96 -18.43 7.25
N PHE A 180 -17.21 -18.74 8.31
CA PHE A 180 -16.32 -19.91 8.30
C PHE A 180 -17.22 -21.14 8.37
N ALA A 181 -17.34 -21.87 7.27
CA ALA A 181 -18.04 -23.13 7.28
C ALA A 181 -17.15 -24.19 7.96
N THR A 182 -17.69 -24.90 8.91
CA THR A 182 -17.00 -25.92 9.73
C THR A 182 -16.55 -27.15 8.93
N ASP A 183 -17.02 -27.31 7.71
CA ASP A 183 -16.78 -28.49 6.85
C ASP A 183 -15.86 -28.20 5.65
N HIS A 184 -15.18 -27.06 5.61
CA HIS A 184 -14.39 -26.66 4.46
C HIS A 184 -12.90 -26.61 4.74
N SER A 185 -12.12 -26.92 3.69
CA SER A 185 -10.70 -26.61 3.64
C SER A 185 -10.45 -25.12 3.86
N LEU A 186 -9.38 -24.78 4.59
CA LEU A 186 -8.96 -23.39 4.83
C LEU A 186 -8.61 -22.71 3.50
N LYS A 187 -9.24 -21.59 3.21
CA LYS A 187 -8.98 -20.76 2.03
C LYS A 187 -7.84 -19.78 2.29
N LEU A 188 -6.64 -20.15 1.87
CA LEU A 188 -5.42 -19.38 2.06
C LEU A 188 -5.12 -18.54 0.81
N LEU A 189 -5.28 -17.22 0.92
CA LEU A 189 -4.81 -16.28 -0.09
C LEU A 189 -3.34 -15.95 0.15
N VAL A 190 -2.50 -16.10 -0.87
CA VAL A 190 -1.07 -15.81 -0.79
C VAL A 190 -0.69 -14.70 -1.74
N LEU A 191 -0.12 -13.60 -1.21
CA LEU A 191 0.20 -12.41 -1.99
C LEU A 191 1.71 -12.13 -2.00
N GLY A 192 2.34 -12.40 -3.14
CA GLY A 192 3.74 -12.05 -3.39
C GLY A 192 3.97 -10.58 -3.73
N GLY A 193 2.89 -9.84 -4.06
CA GLY A 193 2.97 -8.49 -4.60
C GLY A 193 3.36 -8.44 -6.08
N SER A 194 3.40 -7.25 -6.69
CA SER A 194 3.62 -7.09 -8.14
C SER A 194 4.96 -7.64 -8.65
N LEU A 195 5.99 -7.61 -7.80
CA LEU A 195 7.32 -8.15 -8.13
C LEU A 195 7.49 -9.63 -7.75
N GLY A 196 6.55 -10.17 -7.00
CA GLY A 196 6.64 -11.49 -6.39
C GLY A 196 7.45 -11.51 -5.09
N ALA A 197 7.26 -12.57 -4.31
CA ALA A 197 8.00 -12.82 -3.07
C ALA A 197 8.62 -14.22 -3.12
N GLU A 198 9.87 -14.32 -3.55
CA GLU A 198 10.59 -15.59 -3.74
C GLU A 198 10.44 -16.52 -2.52
N ALA A 199 10.56 -15.99 -1.29
CA ALA A 199 10.42 -16.79 -0.08
C ALA A 199 9.02 -17.41 0.06
N LEU A 200 7.96 -16.73 -0.36
CA LEU A 200 6.61 -17.27 -0.35
C LEU A 200 6.40 -18.24 -1.50
N ASN A 201 6.86 -17.87 -2.70
CA ASN A 201 6.72 -18.67 -3.90
C ASN A 201 7.43 -20.04 -3.78
N SER A 202 8.56 -20.09 -3.06
CA SER A 202 9.33 -21.31 -2.86
C SER A 202 8.71 -22.22 -1.79
N ILE A 203 8.09 -21.65 -0.73
CA ILE A 203 7.62 -22.46 0.39
C ILE A 203 6.23 -23.04 0.18
N LEU A 204 5.37 -22.36 -0.60
CA LEU A 204 3.96 -22.75 -0.73
C LEU A 204 3.75 -24.14 -1.35
N PRO A 205 4.42 -24.52 -2.45
CA PRO A 205 4.26 -25.86 -3.02
C PRO A 205 4.62 -26.97 -2.02
N GLU A 206 5.70 -26.78 -1.26
CA GLU A 206 6.17 -27.72 -0.23
C GLU A 206 5.20 -27.76 0.98
N LEU A 207 4.66 -26.61 1.37
CA LEU A 207 3.64 -26.53 2.42
C LEU A 207 2.42 -27.39 2.07
N ILE A 208 1.91 -27.25 0.85
CA ILE A 208 0.73 -27.98 0.37
C ILE A 208 1.02 -29.49 0.33
N ALA A 209 2.20 -29.89 -0.15
CA ALA A 209 2.63 -31.29 -0.16
C ALA A 209 2.70 -31.91 1.24
N SER A 210 3.00 -31.10 2.26
CA SER A 210 3.15 -31.54 3.65
C SER A 210 1.87 -31.42 4.47
N ALA A 211 0.87 -30.68 3.99
CA ALA A 211 -0.42 -30.51 4.66
C ALA A 211 -1.32 -31.75 4.47
N PRO A 212 -2.26 -32.05 5.39
CA PRO A 212 -3.26 -33.08 5.17
C PRO A 212 -4.05 -32.81 3.88
N SER A 213 -4.26 -33.85 3.07
CA SER A 213 -4.97 -33.72 1.79
C SER A 213 -6.33 -33.08 1.96
N GLY A 214 -6.64 -32.08 1.12
CA GLY A 214 -7.91 -31.36 1.14
C GLY A 214 -8.11 -30.37 2.30
N SER A 215 -7.13 -30.24 3.21
CA SER A 215 -7.25 -29.32 4.37
C SER A 215 -7.08 -27.84 4.00
N ILE A 216 -6.42 -27.53 2.89
CA ILE A 216 -6.12 -26.16 2.46
C ILE A 216 -6.45 -26.01 0.97
N GLN A 217 -7.15 -24.94 0.63
CA GLN A 217 -7.26 -24.42 -0.74
C GLN A 217 -6.42 -23.15 -0.84
N THR A 218 -5.76 -22.92 -1.99
CA THR A 218 -4.92 -21.73 -2.14
C THR A 218 -5.26 -20.92 -3.39
N LEU A 219 -5.21 -19.60 -3.24
CA LEU A 219 -5.09 -18.67 -4.36
C LEU A 219 -3.74 -17.96 -4.21
N HIS A 220 -2.77 -18.30 -5.05
CA HIS A 220 -1.40 -17.82 -4.94
C HIS A 220 -1.04 -16.84 -6.06
N GLN A 221 -0.89 -15.56 -5.71
CA GLN A 221 -0.39 -14.53 -6.59
C GLN A 221 1.13 -14.43 -6.48
N THR A 222 1.82 -14.89 -7.51
CA THR A 222 3.28 -15.10 -7.52
C THR A 222 4.09 -13.90 -7.99
N GLY A 223 3.43 -12.92 -8.66
CA GLY A 223 4.09 -11.87 -9.42
C GLY A 223 4.47 -12.32 -10.84
N ARG A 224 4.32 -11.42 -11.80
CA ARG A 224 4.48 -11.73 -13.24
C ARG A 224 5.82 -12.39 -13.59
N ARG A 225 6.91 -11.99 -12.91
CA ARG A 225 8.26 -12.49 -13.22
C ARG A 225 8.52 -13.92 -12.73
N GLN A 226 7.82 -14.34 -11.70
CA GLN A 226 8.07 -15.65 -11.04
C GLN A 226 6.98 -16.67 -11.35
N PHE A 227 5.94 -16.28 -12.06
CA PHE A 227 4.75 -17.11 -12.31
C PHE A 227 5.10 -18.46 -12.93
N ALA A 228 5.78 -18.48 -14.07
CA ALA A 228 6.07 -19.74 -14.78
C ALA A 228 6.89 -20.72 -13.94
N ARG A 229 7.92 -20.23 -13.24
CA ARG A 229 8.77 -21.06 -12.38
C ARG A 229 8.00 -21.60 -11.17
N THR A 230 7.14 -20.76 -10.58
CA THR A 230 6.35 -21.18 -9.43
C THR A 230 5.28 -22.19 -9.83
N LEU A 231 4.58 -21.96 -10.93
CA LEU A 231 3.60 -22.91 -11.49
C LEU A 231 4.24 -24.26 -11.76
N GLN A 232 5.39 -24.30 -12.45
CA GLN A 232 6.13 -25.53 -12.69
C GLN A 232 6.40 -26.30 -11.40
N ARG A 233 6.76 -25.62 -10.29
CA ARG A 233 7.03 -26.28 -9.02
C ARG A 233 5.78 -26.93 -8.41
N TYR A 234 4.61 -26.31 -8.56
CA TYR A 234 3.34 -26.91 -8.16
C TYR A 234 3.04 -28.19 -8.97
N GLU A 235 3.24 -28.13 -10.28
CA GLU A 235 3.04 -29.27 -11.19
C GLU A 235 4.00 -30.44 -10.89
N GLU A 236 5.30 -30.16 -10.64
CA GLU A 236 6.30 -31.15 -10.26
C GLU A 236 5.93 -31.92 -8.97
N LEU A 237 5.22 -31.26 -8.05
CA LEU A 237 4.73 -31.88 -6.81
C LEU A 237 3.34 -32.50 -6.96
N GLY A 238 2.74 -32.47 -8.16
CA GLY A 238 1.47 -33.10 -8.46
C GLY A 238 0.25 -32.36 -7.89
N HIS A 239 0.38 -31.04 -7.63
CA HIS A 239 -0.75 -30.26 -7.12
C HIS A 239 -1.76 -29.92 -8.23
N ASP A 240 -3.05 -29.99 -7.87
CA ASP A 240 -4.14 -29.47 -8.71
C ASP A 240 -4.13 -27.93 -8.72
N THR A 241 -3.64 -27.37 -9.83
CA THR A 241 -3.48 -25.90 -10.00
C THR A 241 -4.69 -25.22 -10.65
N GLU A 242 -5.71 -25.97 -11.02
CA GLU A 242 -6.94 -25.44 -11.64
C GLU A 242 -8.03 -25.15 -10.59
N GLU A 243 -8.26 -26.04 -9.66
CA GLU A 243 -9.34 -25.95 -8.68
C GLU A 243 -8.84 -25.67 -7.26
N ALA A 244 -8.05 -26.61 -6.70
CA ALA A 244 -7.67 -26.57 -5.28
C ALA A 244 -6.58 -25.54 -4.97
N HIS A 245 -5.59 -25.38 -5.87
CA HIS A 245 -4.40 -24.57 -5.62
C HIS A 245 -4.12 -23.61 -6.79
N ARG A 246 -5.01 -22.65 -7.00
CA ARG A 246 -4.93 -21.71 -8.12
C ARG A 246 -3.70 -20.83 -8.02
N VAL A 247 -2.84 -20.89 -9.06
CA VAL A 247 -1.62 -20.09 -9.18
C VAL A 247 -1.83 -19.03 -10.25
N VAL A 248 -1.62 -17.74 -9.91
CA VAL A 248 -1.84 -16.62 -10.84
C VAL A 248 -0.66 -15.65 -10.79
N ALA A 249 -0.38 -15.03 -11.92
CA ALA A 249 0.66 -14.01 -12.01
C ALA A 249 0.27 -12.70 -11.30
N PHE A 250 -1.01 -12.33 -11.38
CA PHE A 250 -1.56 -11.11 -10.84
C PHE A 250 -3.06 -11.28 -10.54
N ILE A 251 -3.57 -10.53 -9.57
CA ILE A 251 -4.99 -10.49 -9.20
C ILE A 251 -5.51 -9.07 -9.45
N ASP A 252 -6.43 -8.91 -10.39
CA ASP A 252 -7.05 -7.62 -10.71
C ASP A 252 -8.15 -7.27 -9.69
N ARG A 253 -8.98 -8.24 -9.33
CA ARG A 253 -10.09 -8.11 -8.39
C ARG A 253 -9.67 -8.55 -7.00
N MET A 254 -8.94 -7.68 -6.30
CA MET A 254 -8.47 -7.95 -4.93
C MET A 254 -9.62 -8.03 -3.93
N ASP A 255 -10.72 -7.34 -4.18
CA ASP A 255 -11.95 -7.44 -3.41
C ASP A 255 -12.50 -8.86 -3.41
N GLU A 256 -12.64 -9.49 -4.58
CA GLU A 256 -13.08 -10.88 -4.69
C GLU A 256 -12.10 -11.85 -4.00
N ALA A 257 -10.80 -11.63 -4.16
CA ALA A 257 -9.79 -12.45 -3.51
C ALA A 257 -9.84 -12.34 -1.98
N TYR A 258 -10.01 -11.14 -1.43
CA TYR A 258 -10.19 -10.96 0.01
C TYR A 258 -11.52 -11.55 0.48
N GLN A 259 -12.60 -11.41 -0.28
CA GLN A 259 -13.88 -12.02 0.06
C GLN A 259 -13.78 -13.55 0.12
N TRP A 260 -13.11 -14.17 -0.84
CA TRP A 260 -12.89 -15.61 -0.91
C TRP A 260 -12.04 -16.16 0.26
N ALA A 261 -11.04 -15.41 0.70
CA ALA A 261 -10.03 -15.88 1.66
C ALA A 261 -10.56 -15.95 3.10
N ASP A 262 -10.18 -16.99 3.83
CA ASP A 262 -10.32 -17.06 5.28
C ASP A 262 -9.15 -16.38 5.99
N ILE A 263 -7.94 -16.51 5.44
CA ILE A 263 -6.72 -15.90 5.95
C ILE A 263 -5.78 -15.52 4.79
N VAL A 264 -4.95 -14.51 5.02
CA VAL A 264 -4.01 -14.00 4.00
C VAL A 264 -2.58 -14.14 4.47
N LEU A 265 -1.74 -14.85 3.69
CA LEU A 265 -0.29 -14.92 3.85
C LEU A 265 0.38 -13.97 2.89
N CYS A 266 1.11 -12.95 3.38
CA CYS A 266 1.65 -11.93 2.50
C CYS A 266 2.85 -11.17 3.07
N ARG A 267 3.46 -10.34 2.22
CA ARG A 267 4.35 -9.26 2.65
C ARG A 267 3.53 -8.15 3.32
N SER A 268 4.14 -7.44 4.28
CA SER A 268 3.49 -6.36 5.04
C SER A 268 3.78 -4.97 4.47
N GLY A 269 3.52 -4.79 3.17
CA GLY A 269 3.46 -3.46 2.57
C GLY A 269 2.33 -2.63 3.20
N ALA A 270 2.53 -1.34 3.38
CA ALA A 270 1.57 -0.48 4.09
C ALA A 270 0.14 -0.55 3.52
N SER A 271 0.00 -0.50 2.18
CA SER A 271 -1.33 -0.62 1.55
C SER A 271 -1.98 -1.96 1.86
N THR A 272 -1.25 -3.07 1.75
CA THR A 272 -1.77 -4.42 2.04
C THR A 272 -2.22 -4.55 3.48
N VAL A 273 -1.40 -4.05 4.44
CA VAL A 273 -1.75 -4.09 5.87
C VAL A 273 -3.03 -3.31 6.14
N CYS A 274 -3.18 -2.11 5.56
CA CYS A 274 -4.38 -1.29 5.72
C CYS A 274 -5.59 -1.86 4.97
N GLU A 275 -5.39 -2.46 3.79
CA GLU A 275 -6.46 -3.16 3.06
C GLU A 275 -7.00 -4.34 3.87
N LEU A 276 -6.12 -5.14 4.48
CA LEU A 276 -6.53 -6.27 5.33
C LEU A 276 -7.26 -5.81 6.59
N ALA A 277 -6.85 -4.70 7.19
CA ALA A 277 -7.57 -4.10 8.30
C ALA A 277 -9.00 -3.68 7.88
N VAL A 278 -9.13 -2.98 6.74
CA VAL A 278 -10.44 -2.53 6.22
C VAL A 278 -11.32 -3.70 5.82
N ALA A 279 -10.76 -4.72 5.18
CA ALA A 279 -11.47 -5.94 4.79
C ALA A 279 -11.74 -6.89 5.98
N ALA A 280 -11.32 -6.54 7.19
CA ALA A 280 -11.43 -7.36 8.40
C ALA A 280 -10.87 -8.78 8.22
N LYS A 281 -9.73 -8.91 7.54
CA LYS A 281 -9.10 -10.20 7.23
C LYS A 281 -7.94 -10.51 8.18
N PRO A 282 -7.93 -11.73 8.77
CA PRO A 282 -6.78 -12.23 9.49
C PRO A 282 -5.56 -12.37 8.57
N ALA A 283 -4.37 -12.16 9.10
CA ALA A 283 -3.16 -12.23 8.29
C ALA A 283 -2.01 -12.98 8.97
N ILE A 284 -1.19 -13.62 8.12
CA ILE A 284 0.16 -14.06 8.45
C ILE A 284 1.11 -13.20 7.63
N PHE A 285 1.85 -12.33 8.29
CA PHE A 285 2.83 -11.49 7.62
C PHE A 285 4.22 -12.11 7.61
N VAL A 286 4.85 -12.08 6.43
CA VAL A 286 6.28 -12.34 6.28
C VAL A 286 6.95 -11.06 5.79
N PRO A 287 7.40 -10.18 6.70
CA PRO A 287 7.99 -8.90 6.34
C PRO A 287 9.23 -9.03 5.44
N TYR A 288 9.37 -8.16 4.46
CA TYR A 288 10.58 -8.09 3.63
C TYR A 288 11.79 -7.65 4.46
N PRO A 289 12.87 -8.44 4.56
CA PRO A 289 13.93 -8.21 5.54
C PRO A 289 14.95 -7.15 5.14
N PHE A 290 15.05 -6.81 3.84
CA PHE A 290 16.15 -6.00 3.32
C PHE A 290 15.91 -4.48 3.37
N HIS A 291 14.82 -4.01 3.99
CA HIS A 291 14.69 -2.60 4.29
C HIS A 291 15.47 -2.25 5.56
N LYS A 292 16.42 -1.32 5.45
CA LYS A 292 17.30 -0.91 6.58
C LYS A 292 16.54 -0.43 7.81
N ASP A 293 15.39 0.19 7.61
CA ASP A 293 14.50 0.74 8.63
C ASP A 293 13.45 -0.26 9.12
N ARG A 294 13.49 -1.51 8.61
CA ARG A 294 12.54 -2.59 8.93
C ARG A 294 11.07 -2.15 8.81
N GLN A 295 10.76 -1.25 7.86
CA GLN A 295 9.43 -0.64 7.75
C GLN A 295 8.31 -1.68 7.64
N GLN A 296 8.50 -2.77 6.88
CA GLN A 296 7.47 -3.81 6.77
C GLN A 296 7.21 -4.53 8.09
N LEU A 297 8.24 -4.79 8.89
CA LEU A 297 8.04 -5.37 10.21
C LEU A 297 7.24 -4.42 11.13
N ARG A 298 7.50 -3.12 11.05
CA ARG A 298 6.74 -2.14 11.83
C ARG A 298 5.29 -2.03 11.37
N ASN A 299 5.05 -2.06 10.05
CA ASN A 299 3.69 -2.13 9.50
C ASN A 299 2.94 -3.37 10.01
N ALA A 300 3.57 -4.56 9.95
CA ALA A 300 2.98 -5.83 10.44
C ALA A 300 2.67 -5.80 11.93
N ASN A 301 3.59 -5.23 12.73
CA ASN A 301 3.45 -5.16 14.18
C ASN A 301 2.23 -4.34 14.64
N TRP A 302 1.75 -3.42 13.82
CA TRP A 302 0.53 -2.68 14.12
C TRP A 302 -0.69 -3.60 14.19
N LEU A 303 -0.90 -4.48 13.19
CA LEU A 303 -1.99 -5.47 13.24
C LEU A 303 -1.72 -6.60 14.23
N ARG A 304 -0.46 -7.01 14.41
CA ARG A 304 -0.08 -7.99 15.44
C ARG A 304 -0.42 -7.48 16.84
N ALA A 305 -0.12 -6.23 17.14
CA ALA A 305 -0.44 -5.62 18.44
C ALA A 305 -1.95 -5.53 18.72
N ALA A 306 -2.76 -5.45 17.66
CA ALA A 306 -4.22 -5.51 17.74
C ALA A 306 -4.76 -6.94 17.88
N GLY A 307 -3.91 -7.98 17.86
CA GLY A 307 -4.34 -9.38 17.86
C GLY A 307 -4.92 -9.85 16.51
N ALA A 308 -4.66 -9.12 15.43
CA ALA A 308 -5.24 -9.35 14.10
C ALA A 308 -4.31 -10.11 13.15
N ALA A 309 -3.05 -10.32 13.50
CA ALA A 309 -2.07 -10.96 12.64
C ALA A 309 -1.01 -11.74 13.39
N GLU A 310 -0.54 -12.81 12.76
CA GLU A 310 0.72 -13.47 13.07
C GLU A 310 1.85 -12.86 12.24
N VAL A 311 3.07 -12.84 12.79
CA VAL A 311 4.26 -12.32 12.08
C VAL A 311 5.37 -13.35 12.16
N ILE A 312 5.84 -13.79 11.00
CA ILE A 312 6.98 -14.71 10.85
C ILE A 312 8.07 -13.94 10.12
N GLU A 313 9.20 -13.69 10.77
CA GLU A 313 10.33 -13.07 10.07
C GLU A 313 10.90 -14.04 9.03
N GLN A 314 11.37 -13.53 7.88
CA GLN A 314 11.75 -14.39 6.75
C GLN A 314 12.82 -15.43 7.11
N HIS A 315 13.71 -15.13 8.06
CA HIS A 315 14.75 -16.07 8.50
C HIS A 315 14.22 -17.21 9.38
N GLU A 316 12.98 -17.07 9.89
CA GLU A 316 12.26 -18.08 10.66
C GLU A 316 11.22 -18.83 9.80
N LEU A 317 11.09 -18.45 8.53
CA LEU A 317 10.09 -19.01 7.63
C LEU A 317 10.58 -20.35 7.08
N ASP A 318 9.96 -21.42 7.54
CA ASP A 318 10.07 -22.78 7.02
C ASP A 318 8.70 -23.44 6.95
N VAL A 319 8.63 -24.62 6.32
CA VAL A 319 7.38 -25.38 6.14
C VAL A 319 6.77 -25.78 7.48
N ASP A 320 7.58 -26.30 8.40
CA ASP A 320 7.11 -26.80 9.71
C ASP A 320 6.54 -25.66 10.55
N ARG A 321 7.18 -24.50 10.55
CA ARG A 321 6.71 -23.31 11.26
C ARG A 321 5.37 -22.84 10.71
N LEU A 322 5.25 -22.76 9.39
CA LEU A 322 4.02 -22.30 8.74
C LEU A 322 2.87 -23.30 8.92
N ILE A 323 3.13 -24.62 8.83
CA ILE A 323 2.15 -25.66 9.14
C ILE A 323 1.66 -25.53 10.58
N LYS A 324 2.55 -25.37 11.56
CA LYS A 324 2.17 -25.21 12.96
C LYS A 324 1.25 -24.01 13.19
N VAL A 325 1.56 -22.89 12.57
CA VAL A 325 0.73 -21.67 12.67
C VAL A 325 -0.63 -21.90 12.02
N LEU A 326 -0.68 -22.45 10.81
CA LEU A 326 -1.95 -22.74 10.12
C LEU A 326 -2.78 -23.77 10.87
N ALA A 327 -2.18 -24.88 11.35
CA ALA A 327 -2.88 -25.90 12.11
C ALA A 327 -3.49 -25.35 13.41
N ALA A 328 -2.76 -24.47 14.12
CA ALA A 328 -3.28 -23.81 15.32
C ALA A 328 -4.48 -22.90 15.02
N LEU A 329 -4.48 -22.20 13.88
CA LEU A 329 -5.59 -21.35 13.45
C LEU A 329 -6.78 -22.18 12.92
N MET A 330 -6.52 -23.30 12.26
CA MET A 330 -7.57 -24.21 11.79
C MET A 330 -8.26 -24.95 12.94
N SER A 331 -7.54 -25.24 14.03
CA SER A 331 -8.11 -25.88 15.21
C SER A 331 -8.92 -24.92 16.11
N ASP A 332 -8.82 -23.60 15.87
CA ASP A 332 -9.50 -22.57 16.65
C ASP A 332 -10.09 -21.49 15.71
N LEU A 333 -11.22 -21.83 15.11
CA LEU A 333 -11.93 -20.94 14.18
C LEU A 333 -12.47 -19.68 14.86
N ASP A 334 -12.74 -19.72 16.16
CA ASP A 334 -13.18 -18.54 16.90
C ASP A 334 -12.02 -17.55 17.04
N ARG A 335 -10.81 -18.03 17.30
CA ARG A 335 -9.60 -17.19 17.25
C ARG A 335 -9.43 -16.54 15.85
N LEU A 336 -9.63 -17.29 14.78
CA LEU A 336 -9.52 -16.75 13.41
C LEU A 336 -10.55 -15.64 13.16
N LYS A 337 -11.79 -15.81 13.63
CA LYS A 337 -12.84 -14.78 13.58
C LYS A 337 -12.44 -13.55 14.41
N GLU A 338 -11.96 -13.75 15.62
CA GLU A 338 -11.51 -12.66 16.50
C GLU A 338 -10.35 -11.86 15.90
N MET A 339 -9.43 -12.52 15.20
CA MET A 339 -8.37 -11.84 14.45
C MET A 339 -8.94 -10.92 13.37
N GLY A 340 -9.92 -11.39 12.59
CA GLY A 340 -10.59 -10.57 11.59
C GLY A 340 -11.34 -9.39 12.20
N LEU A 341 -12.11 -9.62 13.27
CA LEU A 341 -12.79 -8.55 14.01
C LEU A 341 -11.81 -7.52 14.58
N SER A 342 -10.69 -7.98 15.10
CA SER A 342 -9.62 -7.11 15.64
C SER A 342 -8.95 -6.27 14.55
N ALA A 343 -8.74 -6.83 13.35
CA ALA A 343 -8.30 -6.07 12.18
C ALA A 343 -9.30 -4.95 11.85
N GLY A 344 -10.59 -5.27 11.80
CA GLY A 344 -11.66 -4.31 11.52
C GLY A 344 -11.79 -3.19 12.56
N LYS A 345 -11.50 -3.46 13.84
CA LYS A 345 -11.58 -2.45 14.92
C LYS A 345 -10.53 -1.34 14.79
N VAL A 346 -9.34 -1.65 14.27
CA VAL A 346 -8.26 -0.67 14.11
C VAL A 346 -8.26 0.00 12.73
N ALA A 347 -9.13 -0.45 11.81
CA ALA A 347 -9.22 0.09 10.48
C ALA A 347 -9.77 1.51 10.44
N ILE A 348 -9.18 2.36 9.59
CA ILE A 348 -9.71 3.69 9.25
C ILE A 348 -10.24 3.63 7.82
N CYS A 349 -11.57 3.61 7.67
CA CYS A 349 -12.22 3.44 6.38
C CYS A 349 -12.39 4.76 5.61
N ASP A 350 -12.40 5.88 6.30
CA ASP A 350 -12.62 7.23 5.81
C ASP A 350 -11.31 8.04 5.62
N ALA A 351 -10.17 7.37 5.57
CA ALA A 351 -8.85 8.02 5.41
C ALA A 351 -8.80 8.97 4.20
N HIS A 352 -9.39 8.57 3.06
CA HIS A 352 -9.46 9.39 1.85
C HIS A 352 -10.26 10.67 2.06
N THR A 353 -11.39 10.61 2.76
CA THR A 353 -12.24 11.77 3.09
C THR A 353 -11.55 12.71 4.07
N ARG A 354 -10.89 12.16 5.11
CA ARG A 354 -10.11 12.98 6.07
C ARG A 354 -9.01 13.74 5.37
N ILE A 355 -8.24 13.08 4.52
CA ILE A 355 -7.13 13.71 3.79
C ILE A 355 -7.64 14.75 2.80
N ALA A 356 -8.70 14.44 2.05
CA ALA A 356 -9.33 15.38 1.13
C ALA A 356 -9.84 16.63 1.87
N GLY A 357 -10.53 16.46 3.00
CA GLY A 357 -10.98 17.57 3.85
C GLY A 357 -9.84 18.48 4.29
N LEU A 358 -8.72 17.90 4.78
CA LEU A 358 -7.54 18.67 5.17
C LEU A 358 -6.90 19.42 4.00
N CYS A 359 -6.94 18.87 2.77
CA CYS A 359 -6.46 19.58 1.58
C CYS A 359 -7.33 20.79 1.24
N LEU A 360 -8.66 20.67 1.37
CA LEU A 360 -9.60 21.75 1.12
C LEU A 360 -9.52 22.82 2.21
N GLU A 361 -9.42 22.43 3.47
CA GLU A 361 -9.19 23.37 4.59
C GLU A 361 -7.92 24.21 4.37
N ALA A 362 -6.82 23.54 3.97
CA ALA A 362 -5.56 24.21 3.71
C ALA A 362 -5.60 25.21 2.54
N ALA A 363 -6.50 24.99 1.58
CA ALA A 363 -6.70 25.88 0.43
C ALA A 363 -7.48 27.16 0.78
N HIS A 364 -8.23 27.15 1.88
CA HIS A 364 -8.98 28.32 2.35
C HIS A 364 -8.17 29.22 3.31
N GLY A 365 -6.96 28.84 3.71
CA GLY A 365 -6.06 29.59 4.59
C GLY A 365 -6.34 29.36 6.04
#